data_f788aeff8b3563313e1bf7aaae38d6ee
#
_entry.id   f788aeff8b3563313e1bf7aaae38d6ee
#
_cell.length_a   1.000
_cell.length_b   1.000
_cell.length_c   1.000
_cell.angle_alpha   90.00
_cell.angle_beta   90.00
_cell.angle_gamma   90.00
#
_symmetry.space_group_name_H-M   'P 1'
#
loop_
_entity.id
_entity.type
_entity.pdbx_description
1 polymer ?
#
loop_
_entity_poly.entity_id
_entity_poly.type
_entity_poly.pdbx_seq_one_letter_code
_entity_poly.pdbx_strand_id
1 'polypeptide(L)'
;ESSETDIKTETSPAANTDTENTASETKYITIDLSTARETHPTGDAAAPFDLKIVSEEENGIDFANEWYDRKGLSLPMIGTDWNSFYDDNYQYLWSGEELYIYENGTGNCLYVLTYPTDKWYINGNNACLKDGIFYGASVTNGYAQPDTCFMFAYDLENNKLLGRSADQTCNSMNFIVKNNVIICGYGFTSEDDYLYQLDLHTGEVLSRLTLKKQPDLLVYQDNTLYVHTYSYNYTIEIK
;
A
#
# COMPACT_ATOMS: atom_id res chain seq x y z
N GLU A 1 -39.85 -35.20 63.30
CA GLU A 1 -40.31 -35.71 62.00
C GLU A 1 -39.74 -34.79 60.92
N SER A 2 -38.75 -35.32 60.24
CA SER A 2 -38.00 -34.68 59.16
C SER A 2 -38.59 -35.13 57.83
N SER A 3 -38.92 -34.22 56.95
CA SER A 3 -39.23 -34.49 55.53
C SER A 3 -38.09 -34.02 54.62
N GLU A 4 -37.37 -35.00 54.11
CA GLU A 4 -36.44 -34.82 53.03
C GLU A 4 -37.20 -34.52 51.71
N THR A 5 -36.82 -33.49 51.05
CA THR A 5 -37.27 -33.16 49.67
C THR A 5 -36.11 -33.39 48.70
N ASP A 6 -36.24 -34.46 47.92
CA ASP A 6 -35.34 -34.77 46.79
C ASP A 6 -35.42 -33.70 45.73
N ILE A 7 -34.29 -33.05 45.44
CA ILE A 7 -34.10 -32.17 44.27
C ILE A 7 -33.46 -33.00 43.17
N LYS A 8 -34.22 -33.32 42.14
CA LYS A 8 -33.70 -33.89 40.89
C LYS A 8 -32.98 -32.81 40.11
N THR A 9 -31.67 -32.97 39.91
CA THR A 9 -30.87 -32.20 39.01
C THR A 9 -31.05 -32.73 37.58
N GLU A 10 -31.72 -31.96 36.71
CA GLU A 10 -31.74 -32.22 35.28
C GLU A 10 -30.43 -31.67 34.66
N THR A 11 -29.60 -32.57 34.18
CA THR A 11 -28.42 -32.26 33.34
C THR A 11 -28.88 -32.02 31.94
N SER A 12 -28.85 -30.77 31.52
CA SER A 12 -28.97 -30.36 30.08
C SER A 12 -27.71 -30.73 29.35
N PRO A 13 -27.76 -31.35 28.17
CA PRO A 13 -26.56 -31.59 27.39
C PRO A 13 -26.04 -30.28 26.79
N ALA A 14 -24.81 -29.94 27.13
CA ALA A 14 -24.07 -28.85 26.48
C ALA A 14 -23.88 -29.22 25.00
N ALA A 15 -24.45 -28.42 24.11
CA ALA A 15 -24.13 -28.47 22.68
C ALA A 15 -22.70 -27.97 22.50
N ASN A 16 -21.77 -28.88 22.25
CA ASN A 16 -20.47 -28.56 21.69
C ASN A 16 -20.70 -28.07 20.25
N THR A 17 -20.68 -26.77 20.08
CA THR A 17 -20.41 -26.18 18.78
C THR A 17 -18.90 -26.04 18.63
N ASP A 18 -18.23 -27.11 18.21
CA ASP A 18 -16.89 -27.01 17.63
C ASP A 18 -17.00 -26.19 16.36
N THR A 19 -16.86 -24.89 16.47
CA THR A 19 -16.46 -24.04 15.35
C THR A 19 -15.00 -24.38 15.10
N GLU A 20 -14.74 -25.28 14.14
CA GLU A 20 -13.43 -25.43 13.55
C GLU A 20 -13.03 -24.06 12.99
N ASN A 21 -12.26 -23.34 13.78
CA ASN A 21 -11.55 -22.15 13.33
C ASN A 21 -10.38 -22.67 12.47
N THR A 22 -10.65 -22.95 11.19
CA THR A 22 -9.60 -23.27 10.20
C THR A 22 -8.82 -21.98 9.96
N ALA A 23 -7.83 -21.72 10.83
CA ALA A 23 -6.83 -20.69 10.55
C ALA A 23 -6.24 -21.01 9.17
N SER A 24 -6.32 -20.06 8.24
CA SER A 24 -5.72 -20.26 6.92
C SER A 24 -4.20 -20.39 7.11
N GLU A 25 -3.61 -21.35 6.42
CA GLU A 25 -2.16 -21.57 6.48
C GLU A 25 -1.42 -20.34 5.91
N THR A 26 -0.46 -19.80 6.65
CA THR A 26 0.37 -18.68 6.20
C THR A 26 1.22 -19.10 5.01
N LYS A 27 1.15 -18.36 3.90
CA LYS A 27 1.94 -18.60 2.69
C LYS A 27 3.24 -17.79 2.73
N TYR A 28 4.38 -18.44 2.52
CA TYR A 28 5.71 -17.82 2.42
C TYR A 28 6.10 -17.70 0.95
N ILE A 29 6.38 -16.47 0.50
CA ILE A 29 6.66 -16.19 -0.92
C ILE A 29 7.90 -15.31 -1.03
N THR A 30 8.86 -15.72 -1.85
CA THR A 30 9.97 -14.87 -2.25
C THR A 30 9.63 -14.16 -3.54
N ILE A 31 9.52 -12.83 -3.49
CA ILE A 31 9.27 -11.98 -4.66
C ILE A 31 10.52 -11.96 -5.53
N ASP A 32 10.43 -12.42 -6.78
CA ASP A 32 11.52 -12.37 -7.75
C ASP A 32 11.27 -11.27 -8.78
N LEU A 33 12.04 -10.19 -8.69
CA LEU A 33 12.01 -9.07 -9.63
C LEU A 33 13.11 -9.15 -10.70
N SER A 34 13.95 -10.19 -10.70
CA SER A 34 15.08 -10.32 -11.61
C SER A 34 14.68 -10.35 -13.09
N THR A 35 13.47 -10.84 -13.36
CA THR A 35 12.88 -10.91 -14.71
C THR A 35 11.93 -9.78 -15.00
N ALA A 36 11.83 -8.78 -14.09
CA ALA A 36 10.91 -7.66 -14.28
C ALA A 36 11.18 -6.93 -15.60
N ARG A 37 10.16 -6.82 -16.43
CA ARG A 37 10.16 -6.07 -17.68
C ARG A 37 8.95 -5.17 -17.66
N GLU A 38 9.11 -3.96 -18.23
CA GLU A 38 7.97 -3.13 -18.54
C GLU A 38 7.01 -3.92 -19.43
N THR A 39 5.75 -4.00 -19.02
CA THR A 39 4.73 -4.72 -19.77
C THR A 39 3.68 -3.75 -20.27
N HIS A 40 3.31 -3.92 -21.53
CA HIS A 40 2.17 -3.23 -22.13
C HIS A 40 1.14 -4.29 -22.57
N PRO A 41 0.42 -4.92 -21.61
CA PRO A 41 -0.61 -5.88 -21.98
C PRO A 41 -1.68 -5.21 -22.84
N THR A 42 -2.26 -5.99 -23.71
CA THR A 42 -3.38 -5.54 -24.53
C THR A 42 -4.65 -5.57 -23.69
N GLY A 43 -5.31 -4.45 -23.53
CA GLY A 43 -6.56 -4.28 -22.81
C GLY A 43 -7.01 -2.83 -22.80
N ASP A 44 -8.23 -2.58 -22.35
CA ASP A 44 -8.71 -1.23 -22.15
C ASP A 44 -8.03 -0.66 -20.89
N ALA A 45 -7.17 0.33 -21.06
CA ALA A 45 -6.54 1.02 -19.96
C ALA A 45 -7.59 1.79 -19.13
N ALA A 46 -7.35 1.93 -17.82
CA ALA A 46 -8.15 2.78 -16.97
C ALA A 46 -8.06 4.25 -17.46
N ALA A 47 -9.14 5.00 -17.27
CA ALA A 47 -9.10 6.43 -17.53
C ALA A 47 -8.40 7.14 -16.36
N PRO A 48 -7.43 8.05 -16.62
CA PRO A 48 -6.84 8.83 -15.56
C PRO A 48 -7.87 9.81 -14.98
N PHE A 49 -7.68 10.16 -13.72
CA PHE A 49 -8.45 11.23 -13.09
C PHE A 49 -8.00 12.60 -13.60
N ASP A 50 -8.90 13.56 -13.64
CA ASP A 50 -8.54 14.97 -13.78
C ASP A 50 -8.04 15.49 -12.43
N LEU A 51 -6.74 15.79 -12.36
CA LEU A 51 -6.06 16.27 -11.15
C LEU A 51 -5.91 17.79 -11.21
N LYS A 52 -6.55 18.49 -10.27
CA LYS A 52 -6.49 19.95 -10.19
C LYS A 52 -5.86 20.39 -8.87
N ILE A 53 -4.69 21.05 -8.92
CA ILE A 53 -4.11 21.71 -7.76
C ILE A 53 -5.03 22.84 -7.32
N VAL A 54 -5.58 22.78 -6.10
CA VAL A 54 -6.43 23.80 -5.50
C VAL A 54 -5.71 24.62 -4.44
N SER A 55 -4.66 24.05 -3.84
CA SER A 55 -3.75 24.76 -2.92
C SER A 55 -2.34 24.26 -3.07
N GLU A 56 -1.38 25.17 -3.01
CA GLU A 56 0.05 24.93 -2.92
C GLU A 56 0.58 25.82 -1.81
N GLU A 57 1.22 25.22 -0.80
CA GLU A 57 1.73 25.90 0.38
C GLU A 57 3.22 25.55 0.57
N GLU A 58 4.10 26.54 0.81
CA GLU A 58 5.45 26.25 1.29
C GLU A 58 5.34 25.71 2.72
N ASN A 59 5.95 24.57 3.00
CA ASN A 59 5.83 23.90 4.30
C ASN A 59 6.97 24.20 5.27
N GLY A 60 7.98 24.94 4.84
CA GLY A 60 9.14 25.25 5.67
C GLY A 60 9.87 23.98 6.11
N ILE A 61 9.79 23.66 7.40
CA ILE A 61 10.37 22.44 8.00
C ILE A 61 9.26 21.59 8.64
N ASP A 62 8.01 21.77 8.24
CA ASP A 62 6.90 21.02 8.80
C ASP A 62 7.03 19.52 8.43
N PHE A 63 6.94 18.67 9.44
CA PHE A 63 6.81 17.24 9.21
C PHE A 63 5.44 16.91 8.62
N ALA A 64 5.37 15.88 7.80
CA ALA A 64 4.13 15.45 7.15
C ALA A 64 2.96 15.28 8.14
N ASN A 65 3.19 14.63 9.29
CA ASN A 65 2.18 14.38 10.31
C ASN A 65 1.55 15.68 10.82
N GLU A 66 2.35 16.74 11.09
CA GLU A 66 1.83 18.02 11.59
C GLU A 66 0.91 18.70 10.59
N TRP A 67 1.24 18.61 9.30
CA TRP A 67 0.38 19.16 8.26
C TRP A 67 -0.91 18.37 8.12
N TYR A 68 -0.83 17.04 8.10
CA TYR A 68 -2.01 16.19 8.00
C TYR A 68 -2.92 16.33 9.23
N ASP A 69 -2.35 16.43 10.42
CA ASP A 69 -3.10 16.68 11.66
C ASP A 69 -3.87 18.01 11.59
N ARG A 70 -3.23 19.08 11.07
CA ARG A 70 -3.91 20.37 10.85
C ARG A 70 -5.05 20.30 9.82
N LYS A 71 -4.96 19.36 8.87
CA LYS A 71 -6.04 19.10 7.90
C LYS A 71 -7.10 18.14 8.45
N GLY A 72 -6.92 17.61 9.65
CA GLY A 72 -7.83 16.61 10.24
C GLY A 72 -7.74 15.24 9.56
N LEU A 73 -6.60 14.92 8.97
CA LEU A 73 -6.35 13.68 8.25
C LEU A 73 -5.58 12.70 9.12
N SER A 74 -5.89 11.42 8.97
CA SER A 74 -5.14 10.34 9.60
C SER A 74 -4.26 9.67 8.56
N LEU A 75 -2.98 9.46 8.92
CA LEU A 75 -2.11 8.60 8.13
C LEU A 75 -2.53 7.14 8.33
N PRO A 76 -2.50 6.30 7.29
CA PRO A 76 -2.84 4.89 7.38
C PRO A 76 -1.73 4.07 8.06
N MET A 77 -1.24 4.56 9.21
CA MET A 77 -0.13 3.98 9.97
C MET A 77 -0.62 3.44 11.32
N ILE A 78 0.05 2.43 11.84
CA ILE A 78 -0.21 1.89 13.18
C ILE A 78 0.74 2.57 14.17
N GLY A 79 0.21 3.50 14.96
CA GLY A 79 1.00 4.28 15.90
C GLY A 79 1.93 5.27 15.19
N THR A 80 3.18 5.36 15.64
CA THR A 80 4.24 6.21 15.05
C THR A 80 5.26 5.41 14.24
N ASP A 81 4.97 4.13 14.00
CA ASP A 81 5.88 3.21 13.32
C ASP A 81 5.61 3.20 11.81
N TRP A 82 6.56 3.71 11.04
CA TRP A 82 6.51 3.71 9.58
C TRP A 82 6.61 2.31 8.94
N ASN A 83 6.89 1.29 9.74
CA ASN A 83 6.93 -0.08 9.29
C ASN A 83 5.57 -0.79 9.37
N SER A 84 4.56 -0.15 9.98
CA SER A 84 3.24 -0.74 10.16
C SER A 84 2.16 0.18 9.61
N PHE A 85 1.35 -0.34 8.69
CA PHE A 85 0.26 0.41 8.07
C PHE A 85 -0.91 -0.52 7.73
N TYR A 86 -2.01 0.04 7.28
CA TYR A 86 -3.23 -0.70 6.97
C TYR A 86 -4.01 -0.07 5.82
N ASP A 87 -4.78 -0.90 5.16
CA ASP A 87 -5.88 -0.50 4.28
C ASP A 87 -7.21 -1.05 4.82
N ASP A 88 -8.28 -0.98 4.04
CA ASP A 88 -9.60 -1.43 4.45
C ASP A 88 -9.66 -2.93 4.79
N ASN A 89 -8.79 -3.75 4.19
CA ASN A 89 -8.85 -5.20 4.29
C ASN A 89 -7.67 -5.82 5.05
N TYR A 90 -6.50 -5.17 5.03
CA TYR A 90 -5.26 -5.77 5.49
C TYR A 90 -4.44 -4.83 6.37
N GLN A 91 -3.64 -5.46 7.24
CA GLN A 91 -2.53 -4.81 7.94
C GLN A 91 -1.22 -5.33 7.37
N TYR A 92 -0.26 -4.43 7.22
CA TYR A 92 1.05 -4.69 6.68
C TYR A 92 2.10 -4.35 7.73
N LEU A 93 3.05 -5.25 7.94
CA LEU A 93 4.15 -5.07 8.89
C LEU A 93 5.47 -5.42 8.25
N TRP A 94 6.35 -4.46 8.11
CA TRP A 94 7.74 -4.68 7.73
C TRP A 94 8.56 -5.08 8.95
N SER A 95 9.29 -6.20 8.86
CA SER A 95 10.24 -6.68 9.86
C SER A 95 11.51 -7.19 9.18
N GLY A 96 12.56 -6.39 9.19
CA GLY A 96 13.77 -6.69 8.42
C GLY A 96 13.48 -6.69 6.92
N GLU A 97 13.73 -7.81 6.25
CA GLU A 97 13.54 -8.00 4.82
C GLU A 97 12.18 -8.64 4.48
N GLU A 98 11.32 -8.83 5.46
CA GLU A 98 10.04 -9.50 5.32
C GLU A 98 8.87 -8.54 5.48
N LEU A 99 7.85 -8.70 4.63
CA LEU A 99 6.55 -8.07 4.76
C LEU A 99 5.52 -9.11 5.20
N TYR A 100 4.93 -8.88 6.35
CA TYR A 100 3.83 -9.67 6.87
C TYR A 100 2.51 -9.02 6.49
N ILE A 101 1.57 -9.79 5.94
CA ILE A 101 0.24 -9.34 5.56
C ILE A 101 -0.80 -10.07 6.40
N TYR A 102 -1.53 -9.32 7.23
CA TYR A 102 -2.56 -9.83 8.12
C TYR A 102 -3.94 -9.42 7.62
N GLU A 103 -4.91 -10.31 7.75
CA GLU A 103 -6.30 -10.00 7.49
C GLU A 103 -6.90 -9.17 8.62
N ASN A 104 -7.55 -8.06 8.29
CA ASN A 104 -8.21 -7.20 9.27
C ASN A 104 -9.32 -7.96 10.01
N GLY A 105 -9.41 -7.73 11.33
CA GLY A 105 -10.44 -8.30 12.19
C GLY A 105 -10.21 -9.75 12.64
N THR A 106 -9.42 -10.54 11.93
CA THR A 106 -9.08 -11.92 12.34
C THR A 106 -7.71 -12.03 13.01
N GLY A 107 -6.77 -11.17 12.61
CA GLY A 107 -5.36 -11.23 13.02
C GLY A 107 -4.60 -12.40 12.40
N ASN A 108 -5.17 -13.10 11.41
CA ASN A 108 -4.51 -14.18 10.71
C ASN A 108 -3.44 -13.59 9.78
N CYS A 109 -2.20 -14.09 9.88
CA CYS A 109 -1.15 -13.82 8.91
C CYS A 109 -1.43 -14.66 7.65
N LEU A 110 -1.72 -14.00 6.53
CA LEU A 110 -2.01 -14.67 5.27
C LEU A 110 -0.74 -14.93 4.47
N TYR A 111 0.16 -13.94 4.43
CA TYR A 111 1.37 -13.99 3.64
C TYR A 111 2.56 -13.45 4.42
N VAL A 112 3.73 -14.04 4.15
CA VAL A 112 5.05 -13.49 4.49
C VAL A 112 5.82 -13.39 3.18
N LEU A 113 6.10 -12.15 2.75
CA LEU A 113 6.78 -11.87 1.49
C LEU A 113 8.21 -11.46 1.78
N THR A 114 9.17 -12.13 1.13
CA THR A 114 10.60 -11.78 1.18
C THR A 114 11.01 -11.12 -0.12
N TYR A 115 11.78 -10.05 -0.05
CA TYR A 115 12.24 -9.28 -1.21
C TYR A 115 13.74 -9.43 -1.43
N PRO A 116 14.21 -9.38 -2.70
CA PRO A 116 15.63 -9.26 -2.99
C PRO A 116 16.10 -7.84 -2.64
N THR A 117 16.99 -7.71 -1.65
CA THR A 117 17.42 -6.43 -1.07
C THR A 117 18.76 -5.91 -1.58
N ASP A 118 19.45 -6.67 -2.42
CA ASP A 118 20.76 -6.32 -2.96
C ASP A 118 20.74 -5.15 -3.95
N LYS A 119 19.64 -4.93 -4.65
CA LYS A 119 19.46 -3.84 -5.62
C LYS A 119 18.32 -2.91 -5.28
N TRP A 120 17.23 -3.46 -4.72
CA TRP A 120 16.02 -2.71 -4.45
C TRP A 120 15.66 -2.79 -2.98
N TYR A 121 14.93 -1.79 -2.50
CA TYR A 121 14.25 -1.85 -1.22
C TYR A 121 12.82 -1.32 -1.37
N ILE A 122 11.99 -1.61 -0.40
CA ILE A 122 10.64 -1.04 -0.32
C ILE A 122 10.69 0.13 0.65
N ASN A 123 10.16 1.27 0.22
CA ASN A 123 10.12 2.47 1.03
C ASN A 123 8.74 2.63 1.68
N GLY A 124 8.70 2.79 2.99
CA GLY A 124 7.46 3.12 3.72
C GLY A 124 6.29 2.18 3.44
N ASN A 125 5.14 2.77 3.15
CA ASN A 125 3.85 2.09 2.98
C ASN A 125 3.60 1.68 1.52
N ASN A 126 4.59 1.15 0.83
CA ASN A 126 4.51 0.77 -0.58
C ASN A 126 4.07 -0.68 -0.77
N ALA A 127 2.89 -1.00 -0.27
CA ALA A 127 2.28 -2.31 -0.47
C ALA A 127 0.75 -2.20 -0.54
N CYS A 128 0.15 -3.00 -1.41
CA CYS A 128 -1.29 -3.16 -1.51
C CYS A 128 -1.60 -4.58 -2.01
N LEU A 129 -2.42 -5.32 -1.27
CA LEU A 129 -2.96 -6.61 -1.73
C LEU A 129 -4.39 -6.41 -2.19
N LYS A 130 -4.66 -6.74 -3.45
CA LYS A 130 -6.00 -6.65 -4.02
C LYS A 130 -6.26 -7.83 -4.95
N ASP A 131 -7.34 -8.55 -4.70
CA ASP A 131 -7.78 -9.69 -5.53
C ASP A 131 -6.67 -10.75 -5.76
N GLY A 132 -5.85 -11.03 -4.72
CA GLY A 132 -4.73 -11.98 -4.79
C GLY A 132 -3.48 -11.46 -5.48
N ILE A 133 -3.51 -10.24 -6.01
CA ILE A 133 -2.38 -9.56 -6.64
C ILE A 133 -1.75 -8.61 -5.63
N PHE A 134 -0.46 -8.74 -5.44
CA PHE A 134 0.34 -7.83 -4.63
C PHE A 134 0.95 -6.74 -5.52
N TYR A 135 0.68 -5.50 -5.16
CA TYR A 135 1.26 -4.33 -5.79
C TYR A 135 2.29 -3.73 -4.85
N GLY A 136 3.47 -3.46 -5.36
CA GLY A 136 4.56 -2.87 -4.60
C GLY A 136 5.36 -1.90 -5.43
N ALA A 137 6.16 -1.05 -4.76
CA ALA A 137 7.13 -0.20 -5.41
C ALA A 137 8.55 -0.71 -5.13
N SER A 138 9.37 -0.76 -6.16
CA SER A 138 10.79 -1.09 -6.06
C SER A 138 11.61 0.18 -6.20
N VAL A 139 12.23 0.63 -5.11
CA VAL A 139 13.01 1.87 -5.06
C VAL A 139 14.48 1.60 -4.84
N THR A 140 15.33 2.60 -4.97
CA THR A 140 16.77 2.51 -4.71
C THR A 140 17.23 3.63 -3.81
N ASN A 141 18.23 3.36 -3.00
CA ASN A 141 18.97 4.38 -2.25
C ASN A 141 19.96 5.09 -3.19
N GLY A 142 19.65 6.31 -3.59
CA GLY A 142 20.55 7.12 -4.37
C GLY A 142 19.93 7.69 -5.63
N TYR A 143 20.78 8.09 -6.57
CA TYR A 143 20.35 8.73 -7.80
C TYR A 143 19.58 7.79 -8.71
N ALA A 144 18.75 8.37 -9.57
CA ALA A 144 18.03 7.63 -10.58
C ALA A 144 18.97 6.69 -11.37
N GLN A 145 18.55 5.46 -11.46
CA GLN A 145 19.27 4.41 -12.17
C GLN A 145 18.30 3.62 -13.05
N PRO A 146 18.76 3.08 -14.16
CA PRO A 146 17.96 2.12 -14.92
C PRO A 146 17.51 0.96 -14.02
N ASP A 147 16.33 0.42 -14.29
CA ASP A 147 15.77 -0.70 -13.54
C ASP A 147 15.45 -0.41 -12.08
N THR A 148 15.06 0.81 -11.75
CA THR A 148 14.71 1.20 -10.38
C THR A 148 13.51 2.14 -10.34
N CYS A 149 12.92 2.29 -9.16
CA CYS A 149 11.82 3.21 -8.89
C CYS A 149 10.58 2.94 -9.77
N PHE A 150 10.15 1.69 -9.79
CA PHE A 150 8.97 1.25 -10.54
C PHE A 150 7.95 0.58 -9.65
N MET A 151 6.69 0.64 -10.07
CA MET A 151 5.61 -0.17 -9.50
C MET A 151 5.62 -1.56 -10.16
N PHE A 152 5.31 -2.60 -9.38
CA PHE A 152 5.16 -3.96 -9.90
C PHE A 152 3.87 -4.63 -9.40
N ALA A 153 3.40 -5.62 -10.15
CA ALA A 153 2.28 -6.47 -9.79
C ALA A 153 2.73 -7.93 -9.73
N TYR A 154 2.41 -8.61 -8.63
CA TYR A 154 2.83 -9.98 -8.38
C TYR A 154 1.64 -10.84 -7.95
N ASP A 155 1.37 -11.91 -8.69
CA ASP A 155 0.35 -12.90 -8.37
C ASP A 155 0.86 -13.80 -7.26
N LEU A 156 0.32 -13.64 -6.05
CA LEU A 156 0.75 -14.40 -4.88
C LEU A 156 0.28 -15.86 -4.92
N GLU A 157 -0.82 -16.14 -5.61
CA GLU A 157 -1.34 -17.49 -5.70
C GLU A 157 -0.49 -18.36 -6.63
N ASN A 158 -0.11 -17.81 -7.77
CA ASN A 158 0.71 -18.51 -8.77
C ASN A 158 2.21 -18.25 -8.63
N ASN A 159 2.62 -17.46 -7.63
CA ASN A 159 4.01 -17.04 -7.38
C ASN A 159 4.66 -16.49 -8.66
N LYS A 160 4.06 -15.47 -9.26
CA LYS A 160 4.43 -14.99 -10.57
C LYS A 160 4.39 -13.47 -10.68
N LEU A 161 5.50 -12.89 -11.18
CA LEU A 161 5.53 -11.50 -11.60
C LEU A 161 4.62 -11.31 -12.83
N LEU A 162 3.63 -10.44 -12.73
CA LEU A 162 2.70 -10.12 -13.83
C LEU A 162 3.28 -9.03 -14.74
N GLY A 163 3.96 -8.05 -14.14
CA GLY A 163 4.56 -6.95 -14.87
C GLY A 163 4.97 -5.80 -13.97
N ARG A 164 5.48 -4.76 -14.58
CA ARG A 164 5.87 -3.52 -13.89
C ARG A 164 5.65 -2.29 -14.77
N SER A 165 5.65 -1.12 -14.14
CA SER A 165 5.70 0.17 -14.84
C SER A 165 7.07 0.45 -15.44
N ALA A 166 7.16 1.54 -16.20
CA ALA A 166 8.44 2.14 -16.59
C ALA A 166 9.28 2.49 -15.36
N ASP A 167 10.59 2.62 -15.56
CA ASP A 167 11.51 3.14 -14.56
C ASP A 167 11.14 4.57 -14.16
N GLN A 168 11.52 4.95 -12.96
CA GLN A 168 11.38 6.32 -12.47
C GLN A 168 9.93 6.82 -12.44
N THR A 169 9.01 5.94 -12.02
CA THR A 169 7.59 6.29 -11.85
C THR A 169 7.15 6.34 -10.39
N CYS A 170 7.87 5.70 -9.47
CA CYS A 170 7.52 5.68 -8.06
C CYS A 170 8.74 5.59 -7.15
N ASN A 171 8.91 6.61 -6.29
CA ASN A 171 9.82 6.58 -5.14
C ASN A 171 9.22 7.31 -3.91
N SER A 172 7.93 7.64 -3.95
CA SER A 172 7.19 8.13 -2.77
C SER A 172 7.12 7.07 -1.67
N MET A 173 6.86 7.47 -0.44
CA MET A 173 6.76 6.56 0.71
C MET A 173 5.49 5.71 0.69
N ASN A 174 4.51 6.08 -0.10
CA ASN A 174 3.29 5.31 -0.32
C ASN A 174 2.69 5.63 -1.70
N PHE A 175 1.68 4.85 -2.07
CA PHE A 175 0.84 5.10 -3.24
C PHE A 175 -0.63 4.89 -2.89
N ILE A 176 -1.51 5.40 -3.74
CA ILE A 176 -2.97 5.27 -3.61
C ILE A 176 -3.49 4.41 -4.76
N VAL A 177 -4.35 3.44 -4.46
CA VAL A 177 -5.07 2.66 -5.48
C VAL A 177 -6.54 3.09 -5.49
N LYS A 178 -7.02 3.59 -6.62
CA LYS A 178 -8.41 4.00 -6.80
C LYS A 178 -8.91 3.69 -8.22
N ASN A 179 -10.03 2.99 -8.34
CA ASN A 179 -10.68 2.71 -9.63
C ASN A 179 -9.71 2.19 -10.72
N ASN A 180 -8.86 1.22 -10.37
CA ASN A 180 -7.83 0.65 -11.24
C ASN A 180 -6.73 1.64 -11.69
N VAL A 181 -6.58 2.75 -10.98
CA VAL A 181 -5.48 3.71 -11.14
C VAL A 181 -4.61 3.68 -9.89
N ILE A 182 -3.29 3.60 -10.08
CA ILE A 182 -2.29 3.85 -9.05
C ILE A 182 -1.89 5.32 -9.15
N ILE A 183 -1.94 6.05 -8.04
CA ILE A 183 -1.39 7.39 -7.91
C ILE A 183 -0.15 7.31 -7.04
N CYS A 184 1.01 7.68 -7.57
CA CYS A 184 2.28 7.61 -6.88
C CYS A 184 3.18 8.80 -7.24
N GLY A 185 4.23 9.00 -6.48
CA GLY A 185 5.16 10.11 -6.67
C GLY A 185 6.53 9.63 -7.15
N TYR A 186 7.14 10.41 -8.03
CA TYR A 186 8.55 10.26 -8.36
C TYR A 186 9.22 11.63 -8.50
N GLY A 187 10.45 11.71 -8.05
CA GLY A 187 11.33 12.85 -8.22
C GLY A 187 12.67 12.64 -7.55
N PHE A 188 13.63 13.53 -7.88
CA PHE A 188 14.94 13.52 -7.26
C PHE A 188 15.62 14.91 -7.40
N THR A 189 16.80 15.09 -6.80
CA THR A 189 17.47 16.41 -6.63
C THR A 189 17.68 17.21 -7.91
N SER A 190 17.81 16.56 -9.07
CA SER A 190 18.09 17.21 -10.36
C SER A 190 17.14 16.82 -11.48
N GLU A 191 16.06 16.13 -11.14
CA GLU A 191 15.07 15.62 -12.07
C GLU A 191 13.75 16.36 -11.88
N ASP A 192 12.88 16.27 -12.88
CA ASP A 192 11.53 16.78 -12.75
C ASP A 192 10.74 15.92 -11.77
N ASP A 193 9.96 16.58 -10.95
CA ASP A 193 9.15 15.97 -9.90
C ASP A 193 7.70 15.79 -10.38
N TYR A 194 7.21 14.56 -10.33
CA TYR A 194 5.88 14.23 -10.84
C TYR A 194 5.04 13.46 -9.86
N LEU A 195 3.75 13.73 -9.90
CA LEU A 195 2.71 12.83 -9.43
C LEU A 195 2.20 12.05 -10.65
N TYR A 196 2.42 10.75 -10.65
CA TYR A 196 2.02 9.84 -11.73
C TYR A 196 0.66 9.23 -11.47
N GLN A 197 -0.06 8.95 -12.53
CA GLN A 197 -1.18 8.03 -12.56
C GLN A 197 -0.81 6.87 -13.48
N LEU A 198 -0.85 5.65 -12.94
CA LEU A 198 -0.53 4.43 -13.66
C LEU A 198 -1.77 3.54 -13.74
N ASP A 199 -1.90 2.79 -14.81
CA ASP A 199 -2.89 1.73 -14.89
C ASP A 199 -2.54 0.59 -13.93
N LEU A 200 -3.48 0.18 -13.10
CA LEU A 200 -3.27 -0.85 -12.08
C LEU A 200 -2.85 -2.20 -12.67
N HIS A 201 -3.40 -2.56 -13.81
CA HIS A 201 -3.21 -3.89 -14.40
C HIS A 201 -2.00 -3.97 -15.33
N THR A 202 -1.69 -2.84 -15.99
CA THR A 202 -0.62 -2.80 -17.01
C THR A 202 0.64 -2.10 -16.52
N GLY A 203 0.54 -1.24 -15.50
CA GLY A 203 1.63 -0.35 -15.07
C GLY A 203 1.90 0.80 -16.04
N GLU A 204 1.13 0.93 -17.13
CA GLU A 204 1.32 2.00 -18.11
C GLU A 204 1.04 3.37 -17.51
N VAL A 205 1.83 4.36 -17.89
CA VAL A 205 1.64 5.75 -17.47
C VAL A 205 0.43 6.33 -18.19
N LEU A 206 -0.65 6.58 -17.46
CA LEU A 206 -1.89 7.19 -17.96
C LEU A 206 -1.76 8.71 -18.04
N SER A 207 -1.18 9.32 -17.02
CA SER A 207 -0.92 10.75 -16.97
C SER A 207 0.11 11.10 -15.90
N ARG A 208 0.57 12.34 -15.89
CA ARG A 208 1.41 12.89 -14.83
C ARG A 208 1.12 14.35 -14.59
N LEU A 209 1.24 14.78 -13.34
CA LEU A 209 1.14 16.16 -12.91
C LEU A 209 2.51 16.63 -12.41
N THR A 210 3.07 17.70 -12.98
CA THR A 210 4.34 18.28 -12.52
C THR A 210 4.16 18.98 -11.18
N LEU A 211 5.01 18.68 -10.21
CA LEU A 211 5.10 19.37 -8.93
C LEU A 211 6.47 20.05 -8.81
N LYS A 212 6.63 20.92 -7.81
CA LYS A 212 7.91 21.65 -7.59
C LYS A 212 8.93 20.82 -6.84
N LYS A 213 8.48 19.77 -6.12
CA LYS A 213 9.30 18.85 -5.36
C LYS A 213 8.70 17.46 -5.38
N GLN A 214 9.57 16.47 -5.21
CA GLN A 214 9.21 15.06 -5.14
C GLN A 214 8.03 14.84 -4.19
N PRO A 215 6.93 14.23 -4.66
CA PRO A 215 5.87 13.75 -3.80
C PRO A 215 6.42 12.67 -2.86
N ASP A 216 6.29 12.90 -1.56
CA ASP A 216 6.86 12.01 -0.56
C ASP A 216 5.77 11.14 0.10
N LEU A 217 4.71 11.78 0.59
CA LEU A 217 3.62 11.10 1.27
C LEU A 217 2.26 11.59 0.77
N LEU A 218 1.36 10.64 0.49
CA LEU A 218 0.06 10.89 -0.10
C LEU A 218 -1.07 10.44 0.83
N VAL A 219 -2.09 11.26 1.02
CA VAL A 219 -3.34 10.90 1.70
C VAL A 219 -4.52 11.25 0.81
N TYR A 220 -5.40 10.29 0.57
CA TYR A 220 -6.64 10.49 -0.18
C TYR A 220 -7.85 10.46 0.74
N GLN A 221 -8.65 11.52 0.72
CA GLN A 221 -9.90 11.61 1.45
C GLN A 221 -10.90 12.50 0.71
N ASP A 222 -12.16 12.08 0.61
CA ASP A 222 -13.29 12.89 0.10
C ASP A 222 -13.03 13.54 -1.28
N ASN A 223 -12.54 12.75 -2.25
CA ASN A 223 -12.13 13.18 -3.59
C ASN A 223 -11.02 14.23 -3.61
N THR A 224 -10.26 14.32 -2.53
CA THR A 224 -9.12 15.21 -2.40
C THR A 224 -7.87 14.39 -2.11
N LEU A 225 -6.81 14.66 -2.84
CA LEU A 225 -5.48 14.13 -2.59
C LEU A 225 -4.64 15.21 -1.92
N TYR A 226 -4.08 14.87 -0.78
CA TYR A 226 -3.16 15.68 -0.02
C TYR A 226 -1.76 15.12 -0.23
N VAL A 227 -0.84 15.94 -0.74
CA VAL A 227 0.52 15.51 -1.08
C VAL A 227 1.51 16.35 -0.31
N HIS A 228 2.28 15.69 0.54
CA HIS A 228 3.44 16.27 1.20
C HIS A 228 4.69 16.05 0.36
N THR A 229 5.52 17.09 0.27
CA THR A 229 6.85 17.04 -0.35
C THR A 229 7.88 17.65 0.60
N TYR A 230 9.14 17.63 0.23
CA TYR A 230 10.21 18.22 1.04
C TYR A 230 9.99 19.70 1.40
N SER A 231 9.42 20.52 0.50
CA SER A 231 9.30 21.98 0.72
C SER A 231 7.90 22.52 0.46
N TYR A 232 6.98 21.71 -0.05
CA TYR A 232 5.63 22.13 -0.41
C TYR A 232 4.60 21.10 0.01
N ASN A 233 3.41 21.60 0.32
CA ASN A 233 2.22 20.79 0.54
C ASN A 233 1.18 21.14 -0.51
N TYR A 234 0.56 20.13 -1.10
CA TYR A 234 -0.45 20.30 -2.14
C TYR A 234 -1.79 19.72 -1.69
N THR A 235 -2.86 20.47 -2.00
CA THR A 235 -4.22 19.96 -1.97
C THR A 235 -4.69 19.85 -3.41
N ILE A 236 -5.08 18.66 -3.86
CA ILE A 236 -5.40 18.34 -5.25
C ILE A 236 -6.80 17.75 -5.30
N GLU A 237 -7.71 18.39 -6.03
CA GLU A 237 -9.05 17.86 -6.31
C GLU A 237 -8.95 16.77 -7.37
N ILE A 238 -9.63 15.63 -7.14
CA ILE A 238 -9.73 14.51 -8.07
C ILE A 238 -11.14 14.42 -8.65
N LYS A 239 -11.26 14.49 -9.98
CA LYS A 239 -12.53 14.40 -10.71
C LYS A 239 -12.60 13.18 -11.63
#